data_7cc49990b03a2a9cab275604f0fe3267
#
_entry.id   7cc49990b03a2a9cab275604f0fe3267
#
_cell.length_a   1.000
_cell.length_b   1.000
_cell.length_c   1.000
_cell.angle_alpha   90.00
_cell.angle_beta   90.00
_cell.angle_gamma   90.00
#
_symmetry.space_group_name_H-M   'P 1'
#
loop_
_entity.id
_entity.type
_entity.pdbx_description
1 polymer ?
#
loop_
_entity_poly.entity_id
_entity_poly.type
_entity_poly.pdbx_seq_one_letter_code
_entity_poly.pdbx_strand_id
1 'polypeptide(L)'
;AAYSPALTDFIIQTRQAQLFITGPQVIRQVTGEKVTAEQLGGPDAHMLHSGVIHFIAEDDAHAVMLCKKLLSFLPANNLEDPPQIEGDRRVEANPALAAMVPTEGRQGYDVRNVIAGVVDYGDFLEVQAGFAANIVVGFARISGGTVGIVANQPLVLAGALDIDASDKAARF
;
A
#
# COMPACT_ATOMS: atom_id res chain seq x y z
N ALA A 1 -8.51 3.72 20.86
CA ALA A 1 -7.28 3.03 21.25
C ALA A 1 -6.61 2.45 20.01
N ALA A 2 -5.36 2.82 19.74
CA ALA A 2 -4.65 2.40 18.53
C ALA A 2 -4.05 0.99 18.62
N TYR A 3 -3.94 0.41 19.81
CA TYR A 3 -3.24 -0.87 20.01
C TYR A 3 -3.88 -2.04 19.25
N SER A 4 -5.20 -2.22 19.40
CA SER A 4 -5.85 -3.37 18.74
C SER A 4 -5.80 -3.30 17.21
N PRO A 5 -6.10 -2.15 16.57
CA PRO A 5 -5.89 -2.04 15.12
C PRO A 5 -4.43 -2.27 14.71
N ALA A 6 -3.46 -1.73 15.44
CA ALA A 6 -2.04 -1.85 15.08
C ALA A 6 -1.49 -3.29 15.14
N LEU A 7 -2.19 -4.21 15.81
CA LEU A 7 -1.84 -5.62 15.87
C LEU A 7 -2.45 -6.45 14.72
N THR A 8 -3.30 -5.84 13.89
CA THR A 8 -3.88 -6.51 12.71
C THR A 8 -2.96 -6.41 11.50
N ASP A 9 -3.18 -7.27 10.50
CA ASP A 9 -2.36 -7.31 9.29
C ASP A 9 -2.61 -6.08 8.41
N PHE A 10 -3.87 -5.61 8.31
CA PHE A 10 -4.24 -4.46 7.49
C PHE A 10 -5.15 -3.50 8.24
N ILE A 11 -4.91 -2.21 8.06
CA ILE A 11 -5.73 -1.13 8.62
C ILE A 11 -6.22 -0.25 7.47
N ILE A 12 -7.53 -0.08 7.39
CA ILE A 12 -8.20 0.86 6.48
C ILE A 12 -8.73 1.99 7.34
N GLN A 13 -8.28 3.21 7.13
CA GLN A 13 -8.72 4.39 7.87
C GLN A 13 -9.53 5.30 6.95
N THR A 14 -10.73 5.72 7.38
CA THR A 14 -11.51 6.72 6.63
C THR A 14 -10.96 8.12 6.86
N ARG A 15 -11.21 9.04 5.91
CA ARG A 15 -10.71 10.43 5.96
C ARG A 15 -11.08 11.16 7.25
N GLN A 16 -12.20 10.82 7.87
CA GLN A 16 -12.68 11.48 9.08
C GLN A 16 -12.29 10.76 10.37
N ALA A 17 -11.73 9.55 10.27
CA ALA A 17 -11.33 8.76 11.43
C ALA A 17 -9.99 9.24 11.99
N GLN A 18 -9.78 9.00 13.27
CA GLN A 18 -8.56 9.33 13.98
C GLN A 18 -8.07 8.11 14.77
N LEU A 19 -6.79 7.83 14.65
CA LEU A 19 -6.14 6.71 15.30
C LEU A 19 -4.92 7.19 16.09
N PHE A 20 -4.99 7.20 17.41
CA PHE A 20 -3.87 7.56 18.29
C PHE A 20 -3.94 6.82 19.62
N ILE A 21 -2.83 6.69 20.30
CA ILE A 21 -2.73 6.04 21.62
C ILE A 21 -3.34 6.94 22.68
N THR A 22 -2.92 8.22 22.70
CA THR A 22 -3.41 9.25 23.62
C THR A 22 -3.84 10.48 22.84
N GLY A 23 -4.92 11.14 23.31
CA GLY A 23 -5.45 12.30 22.61
C GLY A 23 -4.60 13.57 22.79
N PRO A 24 -4.83 14.61 21.95
CA PRO A 24 -4.06 15.86 21.96
C PRO A 24 -4.01 16.58 23.31
N GLN A 25 -5.07 16.45 24.10
CA GLN A 25 -5.12 17.08 25.44
C GLN A 25 -4.09 16.49 26.40
N VAL A 26 -3.91 15.17 26.38
CA VAL A 26 -2.92 14.49 27.21
C VAL A 26 -1.50 14.87 26.78
N ILE A 27 -1.23 14.89 25.47
CA ILE A 27 0.07 15.34 24.94
C ILE A 27 0.37 16.74 25.41
N ARG A 28 -0.58 17.66 25.27
CA ARG A 28 -0.42 19.04 25.73
C ARG A 28 -0.10 19.16 27.21
N GLN A 29 -0.72 18.32 28.05
CA GLN A 29 -0.47 18.32 29.50
C GLN A 29 0.90 17.76 29.87
N VAL A 30 1.37 16.74 29.14
CA VAL A 30 2.62 16.04 29.48
C VAL A 30 3.84 16.67 28.84
N THR A 31 3.76 17.03 27.55
CA THR A 31 4.90 17.55 26.78
C THR A 31 4.84 19.06 26.51
N GLY A 32 3.67 19.68 26.70
CA GLY A 32 3.42 21.09 26.37
C GLY A 32 3.12 21.32 24.88
N GLU A 33 3.22 20.32 24.04
CA GLU A 33 2.99 20.41 22.60
C GLU A 33 1.52 20.67 22.26
N LYS A 34 1.29 21.53 21.29
CA LYS A 34 -0.04 21.83 20.76
C LYS A 34 -0.21 21.14 19.42
N VAL A 35 -0.89 20.01 19.40
CA VAL A 35 -1.21 19.24 18.18
C VAL A 35 -2.72 19.13 18.03
N THR A 36 -3.21 19.13 16.81
CA THR A 36 -4.61 18.81 16.52
C THR A 36 -4.79 17.29 16.47
N ALA A 37 -6.03 16.83 16.59
CA ALA A 37 -6.33 15.41 16.46
C ALA A 37 -5.98 14.87 15.05
N GLU A 38 -6.16 15.70 14.02
CA GLU A 38 -5.79 15.37 12.64
C GLU A 38 -4.27 15.22 12.47
N GLN A 39 -3.50 16.18 12.99
CA GLN A 39 -2.02 16.10 12.94
C GLN A 39 -1.45 14.92 13.73
N LEU A 40 -2.14 14.52 14.80
CA LEU A 40 -1.69 13.43 15.66
C LEU A 40 -2.04 12.05 15.12
N GLY A 41 -3.23 11.89 14.57
CA GLY A 41 -3.74 10.56 14.20
C GLY A 41 -4.72 10.56 13.04
N GLY A 42 -4.72 11.60 12.22
CA GLY A 42 -5.45 11.61 10.96
C GLY A 42 -4.80 10.67 9.94
N PRO A 43 -5.53 10.30 8.87
CA PRO A 43 -5.06 9.34 7.88
C PRO A 43 -3.78 9.79 7.18
N ASP A 44 -3.62 11.08 6.90
CA ASP A 44 -2.40 11.59 6.26
C ASP A 44 -1.18 11.50 7.20
N ALA A 45 -1.36 11.74 8.51
CA ALA A 45 -0.27 11.57 9.48
C ALA A 45 0.24 10.12 9.52
N HIS A 46 -0.67 9.15 9.45
CA HIS A 46 -0.29 7.75 9.42
C HIS A 46 0.23 7.29 8.05
N MET A 47 -0.38 7.73 6.97
CA MET A 47 0.03 7.34 5.62
C MET A 47 1.39 7.91 5.25
N LEU A 48 1.73 9.14 5.67
CA LEU A 48 2.97 9.81 5.24
C LEU A 48 4.13 9.62 6.21
N HIS A 49 3.85 9.40 7.50
CA HIS A 49 4.91 9.43 8.52
C HIS A 49 5.06 8.14 9.32
N SER A 50 3.97 7.52 9.77
CA SER A 50 4.09 6.34 10.64
C SER A 50 3.99 5.00 9.92
N GLY A 51 3.41 4.97 8.72
CA GLY A 51 3.18 3.74 7.97
C GLY A 51 2.25 2.73 8.66
N VAL A 52 1.52 3.15 9.71
CA VAL A 52 0.65 2.26 10.48
C VAL A 52 -0.58 1.83 9.68
N ILE A 53 -1.15 2.73 8.88
CA ILE A 53 -2.30 2.40 8.04
C ILE A 53 -1.89 1.94 6.65
N HIS A 54 -2.70 1.09 6.05
CA HIS A 54 -2.43 0.48 4.75
C HIS A 54 -3.23 1.13 3.62
N PHE A 55 -4.44 1.59 3.94
CA PHE A 55 -5.33 2.24 2.97
C PHE A 55 -6.05 3.42 3.60
N ILE A 56 -6.29 4.46 2.79
CA ILE A 56 -7.19 5.57 3.13
C ILE A 56 -8.48 5.40 2.33
N ALA A 57 -9.61 5.41 3.01
CA ALA A 57 -10.93 5.40 2.42
C ALA A 57 -11.59 6.78 2.53
N GLU A 58 -12.30 7.22 1.50
CA GLU A 58 -12.99 8.51 1.52
C GLU A 58 -14.15 8.51 2.52
N ASP A 59 -14.86 7.37 2.60
CA ASP A 59 -15.99 7.13 3.50
C ASP A 59 -16.12 5.64 3.87
N ASP A 60 -17.14 5.30 4.64
CA ASP A 60 -17.38 3.93 5.09
C ASP A 60 -17.73 2.99 3.93
N ALA A 61 -18.44 3.46 2.90
CA ALA A 61 -18.76 2.66 1.72
C ALA A 61 -17.49 2.30 0.93
N HIS A 62 -16.59 3.27 0.77
CA HIS A 62 -15.27 3.04 0.17
C HIS A 62 -14.41 2.11 1.03
N ALA A 63 -14.44 2.24 2.36
CA ALA A 63 -13.73 1.33 3.25
C ALA A 63 -14.20 -0.12 3.08
N VAL A 64 -15.50 -0.35 2.97
CA VAL A 64 -16.07 -1.68 2.70
C VAL A 64 -15.65 -2.21 1.33
N MET A 65 -15.60 -1.38 0.30
CA MET A 65 -15.11 -1.77 -1.03
C MET A 65 -13.63 -2.18 -0.99
N LEU A 66 -12.78 -1.40 -0.34
CA LEU A 66 -11.36 -1.72 -0.17
C LEU A 66 -11.17 -3.03 0.61
N CYS A 67 -11.95 -3.22 1.68
CA CYS A 67 -11.92 -4.47 2.45
C CYS A 67 -12.30 -5.68 1.58
N LYS A 68 -13.39 -5.60 0.81
CA LYS A 68 -13.78 -6.67 -0.12
C LYS A 68 -12.73 -6.91 -1.20
N LYS A 69 -12.12 -5.84 -1.73
CA LYS A 69 -11.04 -5.96 -2.72
C LYS A 69 -9.83 -6.67 -2.12
N LEU A 70 -9.39 -6.28 -0.94
CA LEU A 70 -8.28 -6.92 -0.23
C LEU A 70 -8.56 -8.40 0.03
N LEU A 71 -9.74 -8.71 0.60
CA LEU A 71 -10.14 -10.09 0.88
C LEU A 71 -10.24 -10.97 -0.38
N SER A 72 -10.48 -10.37 -1.56
CA SER A 72 -10.51 -11.13 -2.80
C SER A 72 -9.14 -11.69 -3.23
N PHE A 73 -8.05 -11.20 -2.66
CA PHE A 73 -6.70 -11.70 -2.90
C PHE A 73 -6.25 -12.75 -1.88
N LEU A 74 -6.93 -12.85 -0.75
CA LEU A 74 -6.52 -13.68 0.37
C LEU A 74 -7.33 -14.99 0.43
N PRO A 75 -6.73 -16.09 0.94
CA PRO A 75 -7.49 -17.31 1.19
C PRO A 75 -8.49 -17.12 2.34
N ALA A 76 -9.53 -17.94 2.40
CA ALA A 76 -10.51 -17.90 3.50
C ALA A 76 -9.91 -18.35 4.84
N ASN A 77 -8.87 -19.18 4.80
CA ASN A 77 -8.14 -19.66 5.97
C ASN A 77 -6.72 -20.15 5.55
N ASN A 78 -5.91 -20.52 6.52
CA ASN A 78 -4.53 -20.96 6.31
C ASN A 78 -4.34 -22.35 5.69
N LEU A 79 -5.42 -23.07 5.42
CA LEU A 79 -5.40 -24.40 4.78
C LEU A 79 -5.82 -24.35 3.30
N GLU A 80 -6.26 -23.20 2.83
CA GLU A 80 -6.74 -23.00 1.47
C GLU A 80 -5.78 -22.08 0.70
N ASP A 81 -5.71 -22.29 -0.61
CA ASP A 81 -5.01 -21.38 -1.51
C ASP A 81 -5.84 -20.10 -1.76
N PRO A 82 -5.21 -18.98 -2.12
CA PRO A 82 -5.92 -17.79 -2.56
C PRO A 82 -6.87 -18.09 -3.72
N PRO A 83 -8.02 -17.38 -3.81
CA PRO A 83 -8.98 -17.62 -4.87
C PRO A 83 -8.39 -17.48 -6.28
N GLN A 84 -8.54 -18.50 -7.11
CA GLN A 84 -8.22 -18.45 -8.53
C GLN A 84 -9.41 -17.87 -9.29
N ILE A 85 -9.18 -16.85 -10.11
CA ILE A 85 -10.20 -16.28 -11.00
C ILE A 85 -9.80 -16.48 -12.47
N GLU A 86 -10.69 -16.12 -13.40
CA GLU A 86 -10.31 -16.07 -14.81
C GLU A 86 -9.27 -14.97 -15.03
N GLY A 87 -8.08 -15.34 -15.48
CA GLY A 87 -6.99 -14.42 -15.75
C GLY A 87 -7.05 -13.81 -17.14
N ASP A 88 -6.28 -12.77 -17.34
CA ASP A 88 -6.03 -12.21 -18.66
C ASP A 88 -5.09 -13.13 -19.45
N ARG A 89 -5.66 -13.86 -20.41
CA ARG A 89 -4.93 -14.87 -21.21
C ARG A 89 -3.97 -14.27 -22.24
N ARG A 90 -3.66 -12.99 -22.16
CA ARG A 90 -2.69 -12.34 -23.04
C ARG A 90 -1.26 -12.82 -22.71
N VAL A 91 -0.90 -13.98 -23.25
CA VAL A 91 0.46 -14.54 -23.16
C VAL A 91 1.41 -13.88 -24.17
N GLU A 92 0.93 -12.92 -24.96
CA GLU A 92 1.73 -12.26 -25.96
C GLU A 92 2.74 -11.29 -25.31
N ALA A 93 3.97 -11.34 -25.83
CA ALA A 93 4.98 -10.37 -25.41
C ALA A 93 4.45 -8.94 -25.62
N ASN A 94 4.40 -8.17 -24.54
CA ASN A 94 3.98 -6.77 -24.61
C ASN A 94 5.20 -5.91 -24.98
N PRO A 95 5.36 -5.50 -26.24
CA PRO A 95 6.51 -4.71 -26.68
C PRO A 95 6.55 -3.32 -26.03
N ALA A 96 5.41 -2.83 -25.52
CA ALA A 96 5.34 -1.56 -24.81
C ALA A 96 6.11 -1.61 -23.47
N LEU A 97 6.24 -2.78 -22.84
CA LEU A 97 7.03 -2.92 -21.61
C LEU A 97 8.50 -2.57 -21.80
N ALA A 98 9.09 -2.96 -22.93
CA ALA A 98 10.47 -2.63 -23.23
C ALA A 98 10.69 -1.11 -23.36
N ALA A 99 9.67 -0.37 -23.83
CA ALA A 99 9.73 1.08 -23.98
C ALA A 99 9.47 1.83 -22.65
N MET A 100 8.91 1.16 -21.64
CA MET A 100 8.63 1.77 -20.31
C MET A 100 9.90 1.91 -19.47
N VAL A 101 10.89 1.05 -19.68
CA VAL A 101 12.15 1.08 -18.95
C VAL A 101 13.20 1.79 -19.81
N PRO A 102 13.68 2.98 -19.40
CA PRO A 102 14.68 3.73 -20.15
C PRO A 102 15.97 2.94 -20.29
N THR A 103 16.62 3.06 -21.46
CA THR A 103 17.95 2.49 -21.69
C THR A 103 19.05 3.32 -21.03
N GLU A 104 18.77 4.58 -20.71
CA GLU A 104 19.70 5.47 -20.02
C GLU A 104 19.52 5.35 -18.49
N GLY A 105 20.54 4.86 -17.79
CA GLY A 105 20.50 4.56 -16.36
C GLY A 105 20.29 5.76 -15.43
N ARG A 106 20.22 6.98 -15.95
CA ARG A 106 19.92 8.20 -15.18
C ARG A 106 18.46 8.65 -15.27
N GLN A 107 17.68 8.04 -16.16
CA GLN A 107 16.28 8.39 -16.35
C GLN A 107 15.41 7.51 -15.44
N GLY A 108 14.72 8.14 -14.48
CA GLY A 108 13.74 7.46 -13.63
C GLY A 108 12.46 7.11 -14.43
N TYR A 109 11.80 6.04 -14.02
CA TYR A 109 10.50 5.62 -14.56
C TYR A 109 9.58 5.19 -13.42
N ASP A 110 8.27 5.26 -13.63
CA ASP A 110 7.31 4.76 -12.64
C ASP A 110 7.13 3.25 -12.81
N VAL A 111 7.58 2.50 -11.80
CA VAL A 111 7.48 1.02 -11.79
C VAL A 111 6.02 0.54 -11.80
N ARG A 112 5.06 1.37 -11.36
CA ARG A 112 3.62 1.03 -11.41
C ARG A 112 3.13 0.80 -12.84
N ASN A 113 3.69 1.53 -13.82
CA ASN A 113 3.36 1.31 -15.24
C ASN A 113 3.84 -0.06 -15.71
N VAL A 114 5.03 -0.48 -15.27
CA VAL A 114 5.55 -1.82 -15.58
C VAL A 114 4.67 -2.89 -14.91
N ILE A 115 4.35 -2.71 -13.63
CA ILE A 115 3.45 -3.61 -12.90
C ILE A 115 2.12 -3.75 -13.65
N ALA A 116 1.47 -2.63 -14.00
CA ALA A 116 0.19 -2.65 -14.73
C ALA A 116 0.29 -3.35 -16.09
N GLY A 117 1.46 -3.32 -16.74
CA GLY A 117 1.70 -4.02 -18.00
C GLY A 117 1.94 -5.53 -17.87
N VAL A 118 2.23 -6.02 -16.65
CA VAL A 118 2.55 -7.42 -16.37
C VAL A 118 1.37 -8.17 -15.76
N VAL A 119 0.59 -7.49 -14.90
CA VAL A 119 -0.51 -8.11 -14.14
C VAL A 119 -1.78 -8.18 -14.96
N ASP A 120 -2.68 -9.09 -14.59
CA ASP A 120 -3.98 -9.26 -15.24
C ASP A 120 -4.78 -7.97 -15.19
N TYR A 121 -5.29 -7.53 -16.34
CA TYR A 121 -6.13 -6.35 -16.51
C TYR A 121 -5.49 -5.03 -16.02
N GLY A 122 -4.21 -5.02 -15.67
CA GLY A 122 -3.54 -3.89 -15.03
C GLY A 122 -4.02 -3.65 -13.58
N ASP A 123 -4.71 -4.62 -12.98
CA ASP A 123 -5.34 -4.50 -11.68
C ASP A 123 -4.33 -4.75 -10.54
N PHE A 124 -3.88 -3.66 -9.94
CA PHE A 124 -2.91 -3.66 -8.84
C PHE A 124 -3.47 -2.93 -7.62
N LEU A 125 -3.56 -3.63 -6.49
CA LEU A 125 -3.93 -3.04 -5.20
C LEU A 125 -2.67 -2.66 -4.44
N GLU A 126 -2.21 -1.41 -4.60
CA GLU A 126 -1.05 -0.89 -3.88
C GLU A 126 -1.36 -0.70 -2.39
N VAL A 127 -0.49 -1.23 -1.54
CA VAL A 127 -0.56 -1.11 -0.08
C VAL A 127 0.38 -0.01 0.38
N GLN A 128 -0.06 0.84 1.33
CA GLN A 128 0.75 1.96 1.87
C GLN A 128 1.32 2.88 0.78
N ALA A 129 0.52 3.25 -0.21
CA ALA A 129 0.98 4.00 -1.38
C ALA A 129 1.68 5.34 -1.05
N GLY A 130 1.31 6.00 0.07
CA GLY A 130 1.92 7.26 0.51
C GLY A 130 3.10 7.10 1.46
N PHE A 131 3.33 5.92 2.05
CA PHE A 131 4.45 5.65 2.95
C PHE A 131 5.62 5.04 2.18
N ALA A 132 6.84 5.51 2.46
CA ALA A 132 8.07 5.01 1.83
C ALA A 132 7.89 4.80 0.32
N ALA A 133 7.62 5.90 -0.41
CA ALA A 133 7.24 5.85 -1.83
C ALA A 133 8.36 5.38 -2.76
N ASN A 134 9.59 5.20 -2.26
CA ASN A 134 10.74 4.61 -2.95
C ASN A 134 10.63 3.09 -3.13
N ILE A 135 9.64 2.45 -2.47
CA ILE A 135 9.26 1.06 -2.70
C ILE A 135 7.75 0.93 -2.88
N VAL A 136 7.33 0.12 -3.83
CA VAL A 136 5.93 -0.19 -4.13
C VAL A 136 5.66 -1.62 -3.70
N VAL A 137 4.63 -1.82 -2.89
CA VAL A 137 4.18 -3.15 -2.46
C VAL A 137 2.67 -3.28 -2.68
N GLY A 138 2.19 -4.45 -2.99
CA GLY A 138 0.74 -4.66 -3.19
C GLY A 138 0.38 -6.01 -3.77
N PHE A 139 -0.91 -6.21 -3.96
CA PHE A 139 -1.49 -7.43 -4.49
C PHE A 139 -1.93 -7.25 -5.94
N ALA A 140 -1.73 -8.29 -6.72
CA ALA A 140 -2.22 -8.38 -8.10
C ALA A 140 -2.55 -9.84 -8.45
N ARG A 141 -2.91 -10.06 -9.71
CA ARG A 141 -3.06 -11.41 -10.25
C ARG A 141 -2.25 -11.57 -11.53
N ILE A 142 -1.72 -12.77 -11.71
CA ILE A 142 -1.09 -13.21 -12.95
C ILE A 142 -1.73 -14.54 -13.33
N SER A 143 -2.34 -14.60 -14.52
CA SER A 143 -3.11 -15.76 -14.99
C SER A 143 -4.19 -16.21 -14.00
N GLY A 144 -4.83 -15.25 -13.34
CA GLY A 144 -5.88 -15.45 -12.34
C GLY A 144 -5.39 -15.78 -10.93
N GLY A 145 -4.13 -16.14 -10.75
CA GLY A 145 -3.53 -16.45 -9.45
C GLY A 145 -3.06 -15.19 -8.72
N THR A 146 -3.31 -15.13 -7.41
CA THR A 146 -2.85 -14.01 -6.57
C THR A 146 -1.33 -14.01 -6.42
N VAL A 147 -0.74 -12.83 -6.56
CA VAL A 147 0.69 -12.57 -6.33
C VAL A 147 0.88 -11.34 -5.44
N GLY A 148 1.88 -11.38 -4.55
CA GLY A 148 2.41 -10.22 -3.87
C GLY A 148 3.52 -9.60 -4.73
N ILE A 149 3.50 -8.29 -4.88
CA ILE A 149 4.50 -7.54 -5.65
C ILE A 149 5.28 -6.65 -4.69
N VAL A 150 6.62 -6.71 -4.79
CA VAL A 150 7.55 -5.82 -4.12
C VAL A 150 8.50 -5.29 -5.17
N ALA A 151 8.52 -3.98 -5.38
CA ALA A 151 9.32 -3.36 -6.44
C ALA A 151 9.91 -2.02 -6.02
N ASN A 152 11.17 -1.78 -6.33
CA ASN A 152 11.77 -0.46 -6.14
C ASN A 152 11.11 0.57 -7.06
N GLN A 153 10.94 1.81 -6.58
CA GLN A 153 10.38 2.93 -7.35
C GLN A 153 11.49 3.88 -7.80
N PRO A 154 11.97 3.77 -9.05
CA PRO A 154 13.10 4.58 -9.52
C PRO A 154 12.85 6.09 -9.57
N LEU A 155 11.59 6.54 -9.58
CA LEU A 155 11.27 7.97 -9.51
C LEU A 155 11.53 8.60 -8.13
N VAL A 156 11.60 7.79 -7.08
CA VAL A 156 11.79 8.26 -5.71
C VAL A 156 13.13 7.74 -5.20
N LEU A 157 14.03 8.64 -4.80
CA LEU A 157 15.39 8.31 -4.33
C LEU A 157 16.16 7.35 -5.26
N ALA A 158 15.89 7.41 -6.58
CA ALA A 158 16.41 6.47 -7.58
C ALA A 158 16.15 4.98 -7.24
N GLY A 159 15.10 4.68 -6.47
CA GLY A 159 14.78 3.33 -6.00
C GLY A 159 15.69 2.81 -4.88
N ALA A 160 16.49 3.66 -4.26
CA ALA A 160 17.30 3.26 -3.10
C ALA A 160 16.41 2.99 -1.89
N LEU A 161 16.71 1.93 -1.14
CA LEU A 161 15.98 1.57 0.06
C LEU A 161 16.56 2.33 1.26
N ASP A 162 15.71 3.03 1.97
CA ASP A 162 15.96 3.57 3.31
C ASP A 162 15.34 2.67 4.39
N ILE A 163 15.34 3.12 5.63
CA ILE A 163 14.80 2.38 6.77
C ILE A 163 13.31 2.11 6.56
N ASP A 164 12.53 3.14 6.22
CA ASP A 164 11.07 3.04 6.07
C ASP A 164 10.69 2.13 4.91
N ALA A 165 11.41 2.19 3.78
CA ALA A 165 11.20 1.29 2.65
C ALA A 165 11.52 -0.16 3.00
N SER A 166 12.57 -0.39 3.78
CA SER A 166 12.95 -1.72 4.24
C SER A 166 11.90 -2.30 5.18
N ASP A 167 11.41 -1.50 6.13
CA ASP A 167 10.35 -1.91 7.06
C ASP A 167 9.02 -2.19 6.33
N LYS A 168 8.63 -1.32 5.38
CA LYS A 168 7.44 -1.53 4.54
C LYS A 168 7.52 -2.84 3.76
N ALA A 169 8.65 -3.09 3.10
CA ALA A 169 8.84 -4.31 2.32
C ALA A 169 8.89 -5.57 3.19
N ALA A 170 9.59 -5.51 4.33
CA ALA A 170 9.72 -6.64 5.23
C ALA A 170 8.40 -7.01 5.91
N ARG A 171 7.53 -6.01 6.17
CA ARG A 171 6.22 -6.24 6.77
C ARG A 171 5.22 -6.83 5.77
N PHE A 172 5.24 -6.37 4.51
CA PHE A 172 4.40 -6.89 3.44
C PHE A 172 4.77 -8.31 3.06
#